data_ece687a2598d5927f2e0bc9bf48903c0
#
_entry.id   ece687a2598d5927f2e0bc9bf48903c0
#
_cell.length_a   1.000
_cell.length_b   1.000
_cell.length_c   1.000
_cell.angle_alpha   90.00
_cell.angle_beta   90.00
_cell.angle_gamma   90.00
#
_symmetry.space_group_name_H-M   'P 1'
#
loop_
_entity.id
_entity.type
_entity.pdbx_description
1 polymer ?
#
loop_
_entity_poly.entity_id
_entity_poly.type
_entity_poly.pdbx_seq_one_letter_code
_entity_poly.pdbx_strand_id
1 'polypeptide(L)'
;MFKKIATFGLSLSLAAGVLAGCGSSADETGSDASKGYEPKELTVQFVPSQSAATLEAKAKPLEELLSDELGIPVKVSVSTNYNTIIEAMASKQVDVGFLPPTAYVLAKEKGAADVILQAQRKGVNDDGSEKDELVDFYKSIFVVKNDSGIDSVADLKDKKIAFQDVTSSAGYVWPAATLMDNDLDPIKDVQGTTVKGHDQAIISLLNGDVDAAAVFQDARNIVKADYPTVFEDTKVVSFTEEIPNDTVSVRSDMTDDWKKKLQDAFIAIGKSDEGHEIIRDIYTHEGYVVSDDSNFDVVREYAEKVKTE
;
A
#
# COMPACT_ATOMS: atom_id res chain seq x y z
N MET A 1 62.03 24.41 13.61
CA MET A 1 62.31 25.08 14.91
C MET A 1 61.21 24.58 15.86
N PHE A 2 61.52 23.61 16.70
CA PHE A 2 61.89 23.64 18.12
C PHE A 2 60.77 24.25 18.98
N LYS A 3 60.19 23.46 19.79
CA LYS A 3 60.33 22.91 21.19
C LYS A 3 59.15 23.47 22.00
N LYS A 4 58.53 22.88 23.00
CA LYS A 4 58.87 21.90 24.06
C LYS A 4 57.59 21.39 24.73
N ILE A 5 57.51 20.18 25.03
CA ILE A 5 57.20 19.35 26.15
C ILE A 5 57.17 20.09 27.51
N ALA A 6 56.10 19.83 28.30
CA ALA A 6 56.18 19.77 29.77
C ALA A 6 55.10 18.85 30.33
N THR A 7 55.53 17.77 30.90
CA THR A 7 54.88 16.78 31.74
C THR A 7 54.95 17.21 33.19
N PHE A 8 53.95 16.96 34.02
CA PHE A 8 53.96 16.81 35.50
C PHE A 8 52.52 16.76 35.96
N GLY A 9 52.00 15.90 36.82
CA GLY A 9 52.59 14.96 37.73
C GLY A 9 51.41 14.40 38.58
N LEU A 10 51.56 13.19 38.91
CA LEU A 10 50.82 12.27 39.74
C LEU A 10 50.46 12.83 41.13
N SER A 11 49.22 12.61 41.62
CA SER A 11 48.95 12.50 43.07
C SER A 11 47.74 11.58 43.33
N LEU A 12 48.05 10.47 43.87
CA LEU A 12 47.23 9.42 44.44
C LEU A 12 46.82 9.84 45.87
N SER A 13 45.51 9.83 46.16
CA SER A 13 45.07 9.86 47.57
C SER A 13 43.86 8.89 47.76
N LEU A 14 44.18 7.79 48.40
CA LEU A 14 43.26 6.84 48.97
C LEU A 14 42.72 7.41 50.29
N ALA A 15 41.40 7.41 50.49
CA ALA A 15 40.81 7.45 51.82
C ALA A 15 39.54 6.58 51.82
N ALA A 16 39.59 5.52 52.57
CA ALA A 16 38.53 4.63 52.95
C ALA A 16 37.70 5.21 54.12
N GLY A 17 36.42 5.05 54.12
CA GLY A 17 35.50 5.44 55.22
C GLY A 17 34.09 4.91 55.02
N VAL A 18 33.85 3.70 55.44
CA VAL A 18 32.89 3.07 56.37
C VAL A 18 31.40 3.50 56.29
N LEU A 19 30.60 2.48 55.95
CA LEU A 19 29.21 2.08 56.27
C LEU A 19 28.40 2.93 57.28
N ALA A 20 27.17 3.27 56.92
CA ALA A 20 25.92 2.72 57.49
C ALA A 20 24.73 3.58 57.07
N GLY A 21 23.62 2.97 56.69
CA GLY A 21 22.34 3.66 56.52
C GLY A 21 21.37 2.86 55.63
N CYS A 22 20.67 1.89 56.22
CA CYS A 22 19.50 1.26 55.65
C CYS A 22 18.42 2.31 55.38
N GLY A 23 17.92 2.37 54.17
CA GLY A 23 16.71 3.10 53.80
C GLY A 23 16.16 2.40 52.56
N SER A 24 15.24 1.47 52.77
CA SER A 24 14.46 0.85 51.73
C SER A 24 13.63 1.91 51.01
N SER A 25 13.98 2.17 49.79
CA SER A 25 13.06 2.67 48.75
C SER A 25 13.39 1.84 47.53
N ALA A 26 12.62 0.77 47.37
CA ALA A 26 12.56 0.06 46.11
C ALA A 26 11.92 1.02 45.09
N ASP A 27 12.75 1.76 44.38
CA ASP A 27 12.36 2.25 43.06
C ASP A 27 12.24 1.01 42.20
N GLU A 28 11.01 0.53 42.09
CA GLU A 28 10.59 -0.32 40.98
C GLU A 28 10.80 0.47 39.68
N THR A 29 12.00 0.40 39.15
CA THR A 29 12.18 0.56 37.71
C THR A 29 11.62 -0.71 37.08
N GLY A 30 10.27 -0.82 37.16
CA GLY A 30 9.53 -1.75 36.34
C GLY A 30 9.88 -1.40 34.89
N SER A 31 10.55 -2.32 34.25
CA SER A 31 10.75 -2.32 32.80
C SER A 31 9.35 -2.25 32.15
N ASP A 32 8.97 -1.04 31.69
CA ASP A 32 7.76 -0.77 30.91
C ASP A 32 7.96 -1.28 29.48
N ALA A 33 8.43 -2.53 29.36
CA ALA A 33 8.73 -3.19 28.10
C ALA A 33 7.54 -3.98 27.52
N SER A 34 6.30 -3.68 27.95
CA SER A 34 5.11 -4.42 27.50
C SER A 34 3.88 -3.57 27.19
N LYS A 35 3.99 -2.25 27.14
CA LYS A 35 2.91 -1.42 26.58
C LYS A 35 3.20 -1.18 25.12
N GLY A 36 2.41 -1.83 24.21
CA GLY A 36 2.44 -1.53 22.79
C GLY A 36 2.14 -0.05 22.52
N TYR A 37 2.25 0.36 21.25
CA TYR A 37 2.02 1.73 20.84
C TYR A 37 0.53 2.11 20.87
N GLU A 38 0.23 3.27 21.44
CA GLU A 38 -1.07 3.91 21.46
C GLU A 38 -0.92 5.34 20.90
N PRO A 39 -1.57 5.67 19.77
CA PRO A 39 -1.42 6.99 19.16
C PRO A 39 -2.11 8.09 19.95
N LYS A 40 -1.46 9.25 20.07
CA LYS A 40 -2.08 10.52 20.51
C LYS A 40 -2.51 11.38 19.32
N GLU A 41 -1.93 11.15 18.19
CA GLU A 41 -2.26 11.64 16.85
C GLU A 41 -2.06 10.45 15.92
N LEU A 42 -2.98 10.23 14.99
CA LEU A 42 -2.92 9.12 14.05
C LEU A 42 -2.48 9.62 12.68
N THR A 43 -1.48 8.97 12.10
CA THR A 43 -1.05 9.22 10.73
C THR A 43 -1.55 8.11 9.80
N VAL A 44 -2.32 8.50 8.78
CA VAL A 44 -2.89 7.61 7.77
C VAL A 44 -2.27 7.94 6.41
N GLN A 45 -1.81 6.94 5.68
CA GLN A 45 -1.19 7.17 4.38
C GLN A 45 -1.72 6.21 3.32
N PHE A 46 -1.89 6.74 2.11
CA PHE A 46 -2.34 6.03 0.92
C PHE A 46 -1.20 5.85 -0.08
N VAL A 47 -1.21 4.76 -0.86
CA VAL A 47 -0.32 4.62 -2.01
C VAL A 47 -0.82 5.46 -3.19
N PRO A 48 0.07 5.99 -4.06
CA PRO A 48 -0.33 6.81 -5.20
C PRO A 48 -0.80 5.92 -6.38
N SER A 49 -1.94 5.26 -6.22
CA SER A 49 -2.53 4.40 -7.27
C SER A 49 -3.22 5.17 -8.40
N GLN A 50 -3.43 6.47 -8.20
CA GLN A 50 -3.97 7.45 -9.14
C GLN A 50 -3.16 8.75 -9.02
N SER A 51 -3.53 9.79 -9.77
CA SER A 51 -2.97 11.14 -9.59
C SER A 51 -2.93 11.52 -8.10
N ALA A 52 -1.74 11.74 -7.56
CA ALA A 52 -1.56 11.97 -6.12
C ALA A 52 -2.35 13.18 -5.60
N ALA A 53 -2.41 14.27 -6.38
CA ALA A 53 -3.15 15.48 -6.00
C ALA A 53 -4.67 15.22 -5.95
N THR A 54 -5.21 14.44 -6.90
CA THR A 54 -6.61 14.05 -6.92
C THR A 54 -6.94 13.14 -5.75
N LEU A 55 -6.08 12.16 -5.49
CA LEU A 55 -6.26 11.20 -4.40
C LEU A 55 -6.18 11.90 -3.04
N GLU A 56 -5.25 12.84 -2.85
CA GLU A 56 -5.12 13.62 -1.61
C GLU A 56 -6.39 14.44 -1.34
N ALA A 57 -6.93 15.10 -2.37
CA ALA A 57 -8.16 15.88 -2.25
C ALA A 57 -9.37 14.99 -1.87
N LYS A 58 -9.47 13.80 -2.44
CA LYS A 58 -10.54 12.83 -2.13
C LYS A 58 -10.39 12.20 -0.74
N ALA A 59 -9.15 11.99 -0.29
CA ALA A 59 -8.87 11.37 1.00
C ALA A 59 -8.94 12.35 2.19
N LYS A 60 -8.81 13.64 1.94
CA LYS A 60 -8.76 14.67 3.00
C LYS A 60 -9.99 14.66 3.92
N PRO A 61 -11.25 14.49 3.46
CA PRO A 61 -12.41 14.42 4.34
C PRO A 61 -12.38 13.28 5.36
N LEU A 62 -11.63 12.21 5.06
CA LEU A 62 -11.48 11.09 5.99
C LEU A 62 -10.77 11.48 7.30
N GLU A 63 -9.98 12.58 7.32
CA GLU A 63 -9.36 13.10 8.54
C GLU A 63 -10.39 13.47 9.61
N GLU A 64 -11.44 14.19 9.19
CA GLU A 64 -12.49 14.65 10.10
C GLU A 64 -13.29 13.46 10.64
N LEU A 65 -13.75 12.58 9.73
CA LEU A 65 -14.50 11.39 10.12
C LEU A 65 -13.74 10.48 11.10
N LEU A 66 -12.46 10.22 10.82
CA LEU A 66 -11.62 9.42 11.71
C LEU A 66 -11.32 10.13 13.03
N SER A 67 -11.12 11.47 13.01
CA SER A 67 -10.86 12.23 14.22
C SER A 67 -12.06 12.21 15.16
N ASP A 68 -13.27 12.35 14.61
CA ASP A 68 -14.51 12.32 15.38
C ASP A 68 -14.76 10.93 15.96
N GLU A 69 -14.57 9.87 15.18
CA GLU A 69 -14.78 8.49 15.61
C GLU A 69 -13.75 8.04 16.67
N LEU A 70 -12.49 8.45 16.49
CA LEU A 70 -11.39 8.01 17.37
C LEU A 70 -11.17 8.93 18.59
N GLY A 71 -11.64 10.19 18.54
CA GLY A 71 -11.43 11.19 19.59
C GLY A 71 -9.99 11.67 19.71
N ILE A 72 -9.18 11.56 18.66
CA ILE A 72 -7.80 12.07 18.56
C ILE A 72 -7.59 12.73 17.19
N PRO A 73 -6.62 13.65 17.05
CA PRO A 73 -6.28 14.21 15.76
C PRO A 73 -5.82 13.12 14.77
N VAL A 74 -6.28 13.21 13.53
CA VAL A 74 -5.87 12.33 12.42
C VAL A 74 -5.28 13.17 11.30
N LYS A 75 -4.23 12.68 10.66
CA LYS A 75 -3.63 13.26 9.46
C LYS A 75 -3.62 12.26 8.35
N VAL A 76 -4.20 12.63 7.22
CA VAL A 76 -4.24 11.82 6.00
C VAL A 76 -3.28 12.40 4.96
N SER A 77 -2.53 11.54 4.28
CA SER A 77 -1.60 11.92 3.22
C SER A 77 -1.48 10.84 2.15
N VAL A 78 -0.92 11.20 1.00
CA VAL A 78 -0.58 10.27 -0.07
C VAL A 78 0.94 10.14 -0.16
N SER A 79 1.44 8.92 -0.23
CA SER A 79 2.86 8.65 -0.37
C SER A 79 3.38 9.06 -1.75
N THR A 80 4.68 9.27 -1.86
CA THR A 80 5.33 9.58 -3.16
C THR A 80 5.48 8.36 -4.07
N ASN A 81 5.55 7.17 -3.49
CA ASN A 81 5.53 5.87 -4.17
C ASN A 81 5.18 4.75 -3.16
N TYR A 82 5.01 3.53 -3.66
CA TYR A 82 4.61 2.37 -2.86
C TYR A 82 5.67 1.93 -1.83
N ASN A 83 6.96 2.03 -2.16
CA ASN A 83 8.03 1.69 -1.21
C ASN A 83 8.14 2.69 -0.06
N THR A 84 7.88 3.97 -0.32
CA THR A 84 8.00 5.03 0.69
C THR A 84 7.04 4.81 1.86
N ILE A 85 5.80 4.35 1.61
CA ILE A 85 4.86 4.07 2.71
C ILE A 85 5.32 2.87 3.54
N ILE A 86 5.87 1.83 2.90
CA ILE A 86 6.42 0.66 3.61
C ILE A 86 7.56 1.09 4.55
N GLU A 87 8.49 1.91 4.06
CA GLU A 87 9.61 2.43 4.88
C GLU A 87 9.12 3.40 5.97
N ALA A 88 8.09 4.21 5.69
CA ALA A 88 7.50 5.10 6.68
C ALA A 88 6.81 4.32 7.82
N MET A 89 6.14 3.21 7.51
CA MET A 89 5.59 2.30 8.53
C MET A 89 6.71 1.60 9.30
N ALA A 90 7.75 1.10 8.63
CA ALA A 90 8.90 0.45 9.26
C ALA A 90 9.66 1.39 10.21
N SER A 91 9.77 2.67 9.85
CA SER A 91 10.38 3.71 10.69
C SER A 91 9.39 4.35 11.68
N LYS A 92 8.15 3.82 11.76
CA LYS A 92 7.11 4.27 12.70
C LYS A 92 6.65 5.72 12.49
N GLN A 93 6.78 6.24 11.28
CA GLN A 93 6.31 7.57 10.89
C GLN A 93 4.86 7.56 10.38
N VAL A 94 4.36 6.40 9.99
CA VAL A 94 2.99 6.16 9.55
C VAL A 94 2.38 5.07 10.42
N ASP A 95 1.21 5.34 10.98
CA ASP A 95 0.51 4.44 11.88
C ASP A 95 -0.44 3.50 11.12
N VAL A 96 -1.09 4.00 10.07
CA VAL A 96 -2.05 3.26 9.24
C VAL A 96 -1.69 3.42 7.77
N GLY A 97 -1.54 2.32 7.06
CA GLY A 97 -1.30 2.28 5.63
C GLY A 97 -2.46 1.61 4.87
N PHE A 98 -2.98 2.30 3.84
CA PHE A 98 -3.81 1.66 2.84
C PHE A 98 -2.88 1.05 1.79
N LEU A 99 -2.70 -0.25 1.85
CA LEU A 99 -1.70 -0.98 1.08
C LEU A 99 -2.36 -1.98 0.12
N PRO A 100 -1.94 -2.00 -1.15
CA PRO A 100 -2.26 -3.15 -2.00
C PRO A 100 -1.59 -4.41 -1.43
N PRO A 101 -2.12 -5.60 -1.72
CA PRO A 101 -1.69 -6.85 -1.09
C PRO A 101 -0.18 -7.10 -1.14
N THR A 102 0.48 -6.85 -2.26
CA THR A 102 1.94 -7.03 -2.38
C THR A 102 2.71 -6.08 -1.48
N ALA A 103 2.31 -4.80 -1.41
CA ALA A 103 2.95 -3.84 -0.52
C ALA A 103 2.72 -4.21 0.96
N TYR A 104 1.54 -4.75 1.30
CA TYR A 104 1.27 -5.28 2.64
C TYR A 104 2.20 -6.45 2.99
N VAL A 105 2.30 -7.46 2.14
CA VAL A 105 3.16 -8.62 2.38
C VAL A 105 4.61 -8.18 2.61
N LEU A 106 5.13 -7.27 1.80
CA LEU A 106 6.48 -6.71 1.99
C LEU A 106 6.63 -5.94 3.30
N ALA A 107 5.61 -5.16 3.70
CA ALA A 107 5.61 -4.48 4.99
C ALA A 107 5.57 -5.47 6.15
N LYS A 108 4.81 -6.55 6.03
CA LYS A 108 4.73 -7.64 7.02
C LYS A 108 6.05 -8.37 7.17
N GLU A 109 6.70 -8.73 6.07
CA GLU A 109 8.03 -9.37 6.05
C GLU A 109 9.10 -8.51 6.73
N LYS A 110 9.01 -7.19 6.62
CA LYS A 110 9.86 -6.22 7.33
C LYS A 110 9.49 -6.06 8.81
N GLY A 111 8.43 -6.70 9.30
CA GLY A 111 7.90 -6.48 10.64
C GLY A 111 7.30 -5.08 10.85
N ALA A 112 6.96 -4.39 9.76
CA ALA A 112 6.50 -3.01 9.78
C ALA A 112 4.98 -2.87 9.99
N ALA A 113 4.18 -3.85 9.53
CA ALA A 113 2.73 -3.74 9.52
C ALA A 113 2.04 -5.07 9.85
N ASP A 114 0.85 -4.94 10.44
CA ASP A 114 -0.15 -5.99 10.59
C ASP A 114 -1.43 -5.56 9.86
N VAL A 115 -2.05 -6.49 9.11
CA VAL A 115 -3.38 -6.23 8.53
C VAL A 115 -4.43 -6.28 9.63
N ILE A 116 -5.39 -5.37 9.55
CA ILE A 116 -6.56 -5.38 10.44
C ILE A 116 -7.86 -5.51 9.65
N LEU A 117 -7.91 -5.00 8.41
CA LEU A 117 -9.08 -5.05 7.56
C LEU A 117 -8.68 -5.31 6.11
N GLN A 118 -9.60 -5.90 5.37
CA GLN A 118 -9.56 -6.03 3.93
C GLN A 118 -10.75 -5.27 3.34
N ALA A 119 -10.51 -4.57 2.23
CA ALA A 119 -11.55 -3.83 1.54
C ALA A 119 -12.50 -4.77 0.81
N GLN A 120 -13.76 -4.36 0.71
CA GLN A 120 -14.74 -4.92 -0.19
C GLN A 120 -15.04 -3.94 -1.31
N ARG A 121 -15.31 -4.43 -2.51
CA ARG A 121 -15.73 -3.64 -3.66
C ARG A 121 -16.83 -4.37 -4.43
N LYS A 122 -17.52 -3.67 -5.30
CA LYS A 122 -18.41 -4.34 -6.25
C LYS A 122 -17.62 -5.20 -7.21
N GLY A 123 -18.11 -6.39 -7.47
CA GLY A 123 -17.61 -7.22 -8.57
C GLY A 123 -17.71 -6.45 -9.90
N VAL A 124 -16.85 -6.77 -10.86
CA VAL A 124 -16.82 -6.13 -12.18
C VAL A 124 -17.02 -7.20 -13.25
N ASN A 125 -17.88 -6.92 -14.23
CA ASN A 125 -18.03 -7.73 -15.43
C ASN A 125 -16.88 -7.48 -16.41
N ASP A 126 -16.71 -8.37 -17.38
CA ASP A 126 -15.62 -8.24 -18.36
C ASP A 126 -15.76 -7.00 -19.27
N ASP A 127 -16.95 -6.43 -19.37
CA ASP A 127 -17.24 -5.17 -20.09
C ASP A 127 -16.97 -3.90 -19.24
N GLY A 128 -16.52 -4.07 -17.99
CA GLY A 128 -16.23 -2.97 -17.06
C GLY A 128 -17.43 -2.45 -16.27
N SER A 129 -18.61 -3.04 -16.44
CA SER A 129 -19.79 -2.69 -15.64
C SER A 129 -19.72 -3.31 -14.24
N GLU A 130 -20.24 -2.60 -13.24
CA GLU A 130 -20.30 -3.09 -11.86
C GLU A 130 -21.39 -4.16 -11.70
N LYS A 131 -21.12 -5.13 -10.84
CA LYS A 131 -22.11 -6.10 -10.32
C LYS A 131 -22.71 -5.56 -9.03
N ASP A 132 -23.85 -6.13 -8.60
CA ASP A 132 -24.46 -5.77 -7.31
C ASP A 132 -23.78 -6.46 -6.12
N GLU A 133 -23.11 -7.59 -6.34
CA GLU A 133 -22.44 -8.34 -5.29
C GLU A 133 -21.13 -7.68 -4.84
N LEU A 134 -20.87 -7.73 -3.52
CA LEU A 134 -19.60 -7.34 -2.94
C LEU A 134 -18.63 -8.52 -2.96
N VAL A 135 -17.38 -8.24 -3.33
CA VAL A 135 -16.27 -9.19 -3.37
C VAL A 135 -15.07 -8.64 -2.59
N ASP A 136 -14.24 -9.53 -2.08
CA ASP A 136 -13.00 -9.22 -1.37
C ASP A 136 -11.75 -9.46 -2.22
N PHE A 137 -11.94 -9.51 -3.54
CA PHE A 137 -10.88 -9.66 -4.54
C PHE A 137 -11.12 -8.73 -5.74
N TYR A 138 -10.12 -8.59 -6.57
CA TYR A 138 -10.21 -7.95 -7.89
C TYR A 138 -9.24 -8.65 -8.86
N LYS A 139 -9.21 -8.23 -10.12
CA LYS A 139 -8.27 -8.74 -11.12
C LYS A 139 -7.41 -7.62 -11.67
N SER A 140 -6.29 -7.96 -12.24
CA SER A 140 -5.57 -7.09 -13.16
C SER A 140 -5.98 -7.42 -14.60
N ILE A 141 -5.79 -6.43 -15.48
CA ILE A 141 -6.06 -6.57 -16.92
C ILE A 141 -4.92 -5.98 -17.73
N PHE A 142 -4.67 -6.58 -18.91
CA PHE A 142 -3.93 -5.91 -19.97
C PHE A 142 -4.90 -5.24 -20.92
N VAL A 143 -4.77 -3.91 -21.06
CA VAL A 143 -5.58 -3.08 -21.94
C VAL A 143 -4.72 -2.64 -23.13
N VAL A 144 -5.28 -2.71 -24.33
CA VAL A 144 -4.64 -2.27 -25.57
C VAL A 144 -5.63 -1.43 -26.39
N LYS A 145 -5.17 -0.71 -27.41
CA LYS A 145 -6.07 -0.06 -28.37
C LYS A 145 -6.81 -1.07 -29.21
N ASN A 146 -8.04 -0.80 -29.56
CA ASN A 146 -8.88 -1.69 -30.38
C ASN A 146 -8.24 -2.07 -31.72
N ASP A 147 -7.55 -1.14 -32.34
CA ASP A 147 -6.90 -1.27 -33.66
C ASP A 147 -5.42 -1.71 -33.57
N SER A 148 -4.92 -2.09 -32.38
CA SER A 148 -3.51 -2.42 -32.16
C SER A 148 -3.03 -3.69 -32.85
N GLY A 149 -3.94 -4.59 -33.21
CA GLY A 149 -3.59 -5.95 -33.68
C GLY A 149 -3.04 -6.87 -32.60
N ILE A 150 -3.15 -6.51 -31.32
CA ILE A 150 -2.79 -7.31 -30.15
C ILE A 150 -4.07 -8.00 -29.65
N ASP A 151 -4.13 -9.32 -29.71
CA ASP A 151 -5.33 -10.10 -29.37
C ASP A 151 -5.09 -11.11 -28.23
N SER A 152 -3.84 -11.30 -27.82
CA SER A 152 -3.45 -12.24 -26.77
C SER A 152 -2.25 -11.73 -25.97
N VAL A 153 -1.94 -12.37 -24.82
CA VAL A 153 -0.73 -12.10 -24.04
C VAL A 153 0.54 -12.37 -24.84
N ALA A 154 0.54 -13.38 -25.73
CA ALA A 154 1.69 -13.72 -26.57
C ALA A 154 2.06 -12.57 -27.54
N ASP A 155 1.08 -11.76 -27.98
CA ASP A 155 1.30 -10.63 -28.87
C ASP A 155 1.95 -9.43 -28.16
N LEU A 156 2.08 -9.48 -26.83
CA LEU A 156 2.77 -8.46 -26.02
C LEU A 156 4.31 -8.57 -26.14
N LYS A 157 4.84 -9.63 -26.78
CA LYS A 157 6.28 -9.75 -27.03
C LYS A 157 6.80 -8.52 -27.80
N ASP A 158 7.93 -7.98 -27.31
CA ASP A 158 8.59 -6.77 -27.83
C ASP A 158 7.74 -5.48 -27.77
N LYS A 159 6.56 -5.50 -27.12
CA LYS A 159 5.69 -4.33 -26.96
C LYS A 159 6.08 -3.45 -25.78
N LYS A 160 5.76 -2.17 -25.87
CA LYS A 160 5.87 -1.21 -24.78
C LYS A 160 4.67 -1.38 -23.85
N ILE A 161 4.92 -1.68 -22.58
CA ILE A 161 3.87 -1.87 -21.57
C ILE A 161 4.04 -0.85 -20.45
N ALA A 162 2.97 -0.11 -20.15
CA ALA A 162 2.90 0.72 -18.94
C ALA A 162 2.62 -0.18 -17.73
N PHE A 163 3.59 -0.26 -16.83
CA PHE A 163 3.47 -0.89 -15.51
C PHE A 163 3.42 0.19 -14.43
N GLN A 164 2.97 -0.21 -13.22
CA GLN A 164 3.09 0.57 -12.01
C GLN A 164 4.40 0.22 -11.27
N ASP A 165 4.52 0.71 -10.03
CA ASP A 165 5.57 0.31 -9.10
C ASP A 165 5.64 -1.23 -8.97
N VAL A 166 6.85 -1.78 -8.84
CA VAL A 166 7.08 -3.24 -8.73
C VAL A 166 6.40 -3.88 -7.52
N THR A 167 5.97 -3.09 -6.56
CA THR A 167 5.20 -3.53 -5.40
C THR A 167 3.69 -3.36 -5.57
N SER A 168 3.22 -2.95 -6.76
CA SER A 168 1.81 -2.90 -7.10
C SER A 168 1.32 -4.28 -7.53
N SER A 169 0.31 -4.82 -6.85
CA SER A 169 -0.26 -6.13 -7.19
C SER A 169 -0.83 -6.14 -8.61
N ALA A 170 -1.78 -5.24 -8.92
CA ALA A 170 -2.42 -5.20 -10.24
C ALA A 170 -1.62 -4.46 -11.31
N GLY A 171 -0.71 -3.59 -10.92
CA GLY A 171 0.07 -2.81 -11.88
C GLY A 171 1.39 -3.46 -12.28
N TYR A 172 1.83 -4.52 -11.56
CA TYR A 172 3.08 -5.20 -11.87
C TYR A 172 3.07 -6.69 -11.55
N VAL A 173 2.83 -7.10 -10.29
CA VAL A 173 3.10 -8.49 -9.85
C VAL A 173 2.24 -9.50 -10.60
N TRP A 174 0.92 -9.34 -10.63
CA TRP A 174 0.03 -10.24 -11.37
C TRP A 174 0.21 -10.17 -12.87
N PRO A 175 0.33 -8.98 -13.51
CA PRO A 175 0.70 -8.87 -14.92
C PRO A 175 2.02 -9.56 -15.26
N ALA A 176 3.08 -9.37 -14.46
CA ALA A 176 4.37 -10.01 -14.68
C ALA A 176 4.26 -11.55 -14.59
N ALA A 177 3.54 -12.06 -13.56
CA ALA A 177 3.27 -13.49 -13.44
C ALA A 177 2.48 -14.02 -14.65
N THR A 178 1.49 -13.27 -15.15
CA THR A 178 0.71 -13.63 -16.35
C THR A 178 1.58 -13.67 -17.60
N LEU A 179 2.53 -12.74 -17.76
CA LEU A 179 3.52 -12.83 -18.85
C LEU A 179 4.36 -14.09 -18.74
N MET A 180 4.88 -14.41 -17.55
CA MET A 180 5.68 -15.62 -17.31
C MET A 180 4.90 -16.90 -17.58
N ASP A 181 3.61 -16.95 -17.23
CA ASP A 181 2.71 -18.09 -17.53
C ASP A 181 2.45 -18.27 -19.04
N ASN A 182 2.76 -17.25 -19.84
CA ASN A 182 2.69 -17.28 -21.29
C ASN A 182 4.10 -17.27 -21.96
N ASP A 183 5.11 -17.78 -21.25
CA ASP A 183 6.49 -17.90 -21.72
C ASP A 183 7.15 -16.56 -22.12
N LEU A 184 6.71 -15.44 -21.51
CA LEU A 184 7.30 -14.12 -21.70
C LEU A 184 7.98 -13.63 -20.40
N ASP A 185 9.27 -13.31 -20.48
CA ASP A 185 10.01 -12.69 -19.39
C ASP A 185 9.60 -11.19 -19.31
N PRO A 186 9.04 -10.74 -18.17
CA PRO A 186 8.55 -9.36 -18.05
C PRO A 186 9.63 -8.27 -18.14
N ILE A 187 10.91 -8.66 -18.11
CA ILE A 187 12.05 -7.75 -18.21
C ILE A 187 12.73 -7.82 -19.58
N LYS A 188 12.82 -9.03 -20.17
CA LYS A 188 13.57 -9.26 -21.40
C LYS A 188 12.71 -9.28 -22.66
N ASP A 189 11.47 -9.79 -22.55
CA ASP A 189 10.59 -10.01 -23.70
C ASP A 189 9.59 -8.89 -23.94
N VAL A 190 9.53 -7.89 -23.05
CA VAL A 190 8.71 -6.68 -23.21
C VAL A 190 9.48 -5.40 -22.86
N GLN A 191 9.00 -4.26 -23.32
CA GLN A 191 9.59 -2.97 -23.01
C GLN A 191 8.78 -2.28 -21.90
N GLY A 192 9.08 -2.62 -20.64
CA GLY A 192 8.37 -2.08 -19.47
C GLY A 192 8.67 -0.59 -19.25
N THR A 193 7.63 0.20 -19.05
CA THR A 193 7.73 1.61 -18.63
C THR A 193 6.94 1.80 -17.34
N THR A 194 7.60 2.30 -16.30
CA THR A 194 6.90 2.58 -15.02
C THR A 194 6.22 3.94 -15.09
N VAL A 195 4.90 3.96 -14.85
CA VAL A 195 4.09 5.18 -14.75
C VAL A 195 3.51 5.32 -13.35
N LYS A 196 3.17 6.53 -12.94
CA LYS A 196 2.57 6.80 -11.61
C LYS A 196 1.06 6.88 -11.73
N GLY A 197 0.38 5.84 -11.27
CA GLY A 197 -1.08 5.75 -11.24
C GLY A 197 -1.65 4.95 -12.42
N HIS A 198 -2.74 4.24 -12.16
CA HIS A 198 -3.46 3.46 -13.17
C HIS A 198 -4.13 4.34 -14.22
N ASP A 199 -4.54 5.55 -13.85
CA ASP A 199 -5.02 6.60 -14.75
C ASP A 199 -3.95 6.96 -15.79
N GLN A 200 -2.71 7.18 -15.36
CA GLN A 200 -1.61 7.52 -16.25
C GLN A 200 -1.23 6.37 -17.21
N ALA A 201 -1.40 5.13 -16.78
CA ALA A 201 -1.18 3.98 -17.67
C ALA A 201 -2.20 3.97 -18.82
N ILE A 202 -3.49 4.20 -18.51
CA ILE A 202 -4.54 4.30 -19.54
C ILE A 202 -4.33 5.53 -20.44
N ILE A 203 -3.99 6.68 -19.87
CA ILE A 203 -3.73 7.91 -20.66
C ILE A 203 -2.53 7.70 -21.60
N SER A 204 -1.43 7.08 -21.14
CA SER A 204 -0.27 6.78 -21.97
C SER A 204 -0.62 5.83 -23.13
N LEU A 205 -1.51 4.84 -22.87
CA LEU A 205 -2.04 3.99 -23.92
C LEU A 205 -2.86 4.78 -24.95
N LEU A 206 -3.80 5.61 -24.50
CA LEU A 206 -4.63 6.42 -25.39
C LEU A 206 -3.80 7.39 -26.25
N ASN A 207 -2.75 7.96 -25.68
CA ASN A 207 -1.81 8.84 -26.40
C ASN A 207 -0.91 8.07 -27.39
N GLY A 208 -0.77 6.74 -27.26
CA GLY A 208 0.11 5.92 -28.08
C GLY A 208 1.58 5.94 -27.62
N ASP A 209 1.84 6.34 -26.38
CA ASP A 209 3.17 6.28 -25.76
C ASP A 209 3.61 4.85 -25.47
N VAL A 210 2.61 3.98 -25.21
CA VAL A 210 2.74 2.54 -24.96
C VAL A 210 1.74 1.75 -25.81
N ASP A 211 2.02 0.46 -26.02
CA ASP A 211 1.18 -0.46 -26.78
C ASP A 211 0.14 -1.15 -25.89
N ALA A 212 0.44 -1.31 -24.61
CA ALA A 212 -0.42 -1.93 -23.61
C ALA A 212 -0.29 -1.24 -22.24
N ALA A 213 -1.33 -1.35 -21.41
CA ALA A 213 -1.35 -0.90 -20.04
C ALA A 213 -1.74 -2.06 -19.10
N ALA A 214 -0.95 -2.29 -18.05
CA ALA A 214 -1.25 -3.23 -16.97
C ALA A 214 -1.90 -2.46 -15.82
N VAL A 215 -3.18 -2.73 -15.56
CA VAL A 215 -3.99 -1.95 -14.61
C VAL A 215 -4.99 -2.85 -13.87
N PHE A 216 -5.57 -2.36 -12.76
CA PHE A 216 -6.66 -3.08 -12.11
C PHE A 216 -7.95 -3.05 -12.96
N GLN A 217 -8.81 -4.03 -12.79
CA GLN A 217 -10.14 -4.14 -13.41
C GLN A 217 -11.16 -3.23 -12.67
N ASP A 218 -11.86 -2.20 -13.17
CA ASP A 218 -11.64 -1.64 -14.48
C ASP A 218 -11.14 -0.17 -14.34
N ALA A 219 -9.83 0.01 -14.40
CA ALA A 219 -9.20 1.32 -14.25
C ALA A 219 -9.60 2.33 -15.35
N ARG A 220 -10.19 1.89 -16.47
CA ARG A 220 -10.70 2.77 -17.52
C ARG A 220 -11.79 3.71 -17.02
N ASN A 221 -12.53 3.29 -15.97
CA ASN A 221 -13.54 4.13 -15.33
C ASN A 221 -12.96 5.40 -14.70
N ILE A 222 -11.70 5.39 -14.26
CA ILE A 222 -11.05 6.56 -13.64
C ILE A 222 -10.95 7.72 -14.65
N VAL A 223 -10.65 7.39 -15.90
CA VAL A 223 -10.41 8.40 -16.95
C VAL A 223 -11.63 8.67 -17.84
N LYS A 224 -12.74 7.96 -17.63
CA LYS A 224 -13.93 8.02 -18.48
C LYS A 224 -14.55 9.43 -18.58
N ALA A 225 -14.44 10.23 -17.52
CA ALA A 225 -14.97 11.60 -17.53
C ALA A 225 -14.22 12.49 -18.54
N ASP A 226 -12.89 12.32 -18.62
CA ASP A 226 -12.03 13.09 -19.53
C ASP A 226 -11.87 12.41 -20.91
N TYR A 227 -12.04 11.10 -20.97
CA TYR A 227 -11.94 10.26 -22.19
C TYR A 227 -13.22 9.42 -22.36
N PRO A 228 -14.36 10.01 -22.77
CA PRO A 228 -15.67 9.33 -22.81
C PRO A 228 -15.70 8.07 -23.69
N THR A 229 -14.84 7.98 -24.70
CA THR A 229 -14.74 6.88 -25.66
C THR A 229 -13.73 5.79 -25.24
N VAL A 230 -13.15 5.88 -24.03
CA VAL A 230 -12.08 4.96 -23.60
C VAL A 230 -12.44 3.48 -23.77
N PHE A 231 -13.69 3.09 -23.53
CA PHE A 231 -14.16 1.71 -23.70
C PHE A 231 -14.33 1.32 -25.18
N GLU A 232 -14.62 2.29 -26.06
CA GLU A 232 -14.73 2.09 -27.50
C GLU A 232 -13.36 2.07 -28.16
N ASP A 233 -12.39 2.84 -27.63
CA ASP A 233 -11.04 2.97 -28.16
C ASP A 233 -10.10 1.85 -27.71
N THR A 234 -10.48 1.11 -26.65
CA THR A 234 -9.64 0.10 -26.04
C THR A 234 -10.36 -1.24 -25.82
N LYS A 235 -9.58 -2.32 -25.79
CA LYS A 235 -10.04 -3.65 -25.42
C LYS A 235 -9.14 -4.28 -24.36
N VAL A 236 -9.71 -5.21 -23.58
CA VAL A 236 -8.97 -6.08 -22.67
C VAL A 236 -8.52 -7.32 -23.44
N VAL A 237 -7.23 -7.64 -23.36
CA VAL A 237 -6.68 -8.85 -24.00
C VAL A 237 -6.45 -10.00 -23.01
N SER A 238 -6.37 -9.69 -21.73
CA SER A 238 -6.26 -10.71 -20.69
C SER A 238 -6.73 -10.19 -19.35
N PHE A 239 -7.36 -11.08 -18.58
CA PHE A 239 -7.60 -10.94 -17.14
C PHE A 239 -6.65 -11.85 -16.40
N THR A 240 -6.13 -11.38 -15.27
CA THR A 240 -5.31 -12.23 -14.40
C THR A 240 -6.18 -13.10 -13.49
N GLU A 241 -5.55 -13.98 -12.73
CA GLU A 241 -6.17 -14.60 -11.56
C GLU A 241 -6.56 -13.53 -10.51
N GLU A 242 -7.40 -13.94 -9.56
CA GLU A 242 -7.89 -13.07 -8.50
C GLU A 242 -6.77 -12.59 -7.58
N ILE A 243 -6.87 -11.33 -7.21
CA ILE A 243 -5.98 -10.63 -6.29
C ILE A 243 -6.78 -10.35 -5.02
N PRO A 244 -6.38 -10.79 -3.83
CA PRO A 244 -7.02 -10.36 -2.59
C PRO A 244 -7.13 -8.83 -2.55
N ASN A 245 -8.22 -8.28 -2.05
CA ASN A 245 -8.42 -6.84 -2.08
C ASN A 245 -7.48 -6.10 -1.12
N ASP A 246 -7.38 -4.78 -1.30
CA ASP A 246 -6.49 -3.89 -0.56
C ASP A 246 -6.69 -3.97 0.96
N THR A 247 -5.62 -3.73 1.70
CA THR A 247 -5.61 -3.82 3.16
C THR A 247 -5.70 -2.44 3.81
N VAL A 248 -6.35 -2.39 4.98
CA VAL A 248 -6.05 -1.40 6.00
C VAL A 248 -5.09 -2.07 6.98
N SER A 249 -3.86 -1.60 6.99
CA SER A 249 -2.76 -2.16 7.78
C SER A 249 -2.24 -1.15 8.79
N VAL A 250 -1.86 -1.60 9.96
CA VAL A 250 -1.35 -0.75 11.04
C VAL A 250 0.07 -1.14 11.38
N ARG A 251 0.83 -0.22 11.97
CA ARG A 251 2.17 -0.53 12.49
C ARG A 251 2.12 -1.69 13.47
N SER A 252 3.07 -2.60 13.38
CA SER A 252 3.06 -3.90 14.07
C SER A 252 3.09 -3.81 15.59
N ASP A 253 3.65 -2.73 16.16
CA ASP A 253 3.74 -2.51 17.61
C ASP A 253 2.52 -1.85 18.24
N MET A 254 1.45 -1.59 17.45
CA MET A 254 0.19 -1.04 17.97
C MET A 254 -0.51 -2.02 18.90
N THR A 255 -1.08 -1.53 20.00
CA THR A 255 -1.84 -2.38 20.94
C THR A 255 -3.06 -3.02 20.29
N ASP A 256 -3.46 -4.19 20.75
CA ASP A 256 -4.64 -4.89 20.22
C ASP A 256 -5.93 -4.09 20.45
N ASP A 257 -6.02 -3.35 21.56
CA ASP A 257 -7.14 -2.45 21.82
C ASP A 257 -7.26 -1.34 20.76
N TRP A 258 -6.13 -0.75 20.35
CA TRP A 258 -6.11 0.24 19.28
C TRP A 258 -6.36 -0.37 17.90
N LYS A 259 -5.83 -1.56 17.62
CA LYS A 259 -6.15 -2.30 16.38
C LYS A 259 -7.66 -2.52 16.29
N LYS A 260 -8.28 -2.97 17.38
CA LYS A 260 -9.75 -3.18 17.44
C LYS A 260 -10.53 -1.87 17.28
N LYS A 261 -10.10 -0.80 17.94
CA LYS A 261 -10.73 0.52 17.82
C LYS A 261 -10.68 1.04 16.38
N LEU A 262 -9.56 0.84 15.67
CA LEU A 262 -9.43 1.21 14.26
C LEU A 262 -10.31 0.35 13.36
N GLN A 263 -10.38 -0.97 13.60
CA GLN A 263 -11.32 -1.84 12.89
C GLN A 263 -12.76 -1.32 12.99
N ASP A 264 -13.21 -1.02 14.21
CA ASP A 264 -14.57 -0.55 14.45
C ASP A 264 -14.83 0.80 13.78
N ALA A 265 -13.87 1.74 13.87
CA ALA A 265 -13.96 3.06 13.25
C ALA A 265 -14.08 2.97 11.72
N PHE A 266 -13.18 2.26 11.05
CA PHE A 266 -13.23 2.11 9.58
C PHE A 266 -14.49 1.38 9.11
N ILE A 267 -14.95 0.35 9.84
CA ILE A 267 -16.19 -0.35 9.53
C ILE A 267 -17.40 0.56 9.72
N ALA A 268 -17.42 1.40 10.76
CA ALA A 268 -18.51 2.36 11.00
C ALA A 268 -18.54 3.43 9.91
N ILE A 269 -17.40 4.00 9.56
CA ILE A 269 -17.25 4.98 8.47
C ILE A 269 -17.75 4.38 7.15
N GLY A 270 -17.30 3.17 6.79
CA GLY A 270 -17.72 2.50 5.56
C GLY A 270 -19.24 2.18 5.49
N LYS A 271 -19.94 2.21 6.64
CA LYS A 271 -21.41 2.01 6.72
C LYS A 271 -22.21 3.30 6.79
N SER A 272 -21.58 4.44 7.05
CA SER A 272 -22.24 5.74 7.03
C SER A 272 -22.36 6.24 5.59
N ASP A 273 -23.42 7.01 5.27
CA ASP A 273 -23.65 7.51 3.91
C ASP A 273 -22.46 8.36 3.43
N GLU A 274 -21.98 9.31 4.26
CA GLU A 274 -20.87 10.19 3.95
C GLU A 274 -19.53 9.42 3.84
N GLY A 275 -19.25 8.56 4.81
CA GLY A 275 -18.02 7.78 4.83
C GLY A 275 -17.94 6.80 3.66
N HIS A 276 -19.06 6.16 3.31
CA HIS A 276 -19.15 5.26 2.16
C HIS A 276 -18.84 6.01 0.85
N GLU A 277 -19.41 7.20 0.64
CA GLU A 277 -19.10 8.03 -0.53
C GLU A 277 -17.59 8.34 -0.61
N ILE A 278 -16.98 8.73 0.51
CA ILE A 278 -15.55 9.05 0.57
C ILE A 278 -14.68 7.84 0.23
N ILE A 279 -14.90 6.67 0.85
CA ILE A 279 -14.06 5.49 0.58
C ILE A 279 -14.24 4.96 -0.83
N ARG A 280 -15.45 5.10 -1.39
CA ARG A 280 -15.73 4.76 -2.78
C ARG A 280 -15.01 5.68 -3.75
N ASP A 281 -14.98 6.98 -3.48
CA ASP A 281 -14.29 7.98 -4.29
C ASP A 281 -12.77 7.79 -4.27
N ILE A 282 -12.19 7.37 -3.13
CA ILE A 282 -10.75 7.15 -2.99
C ILE A 282 -10.31 5.94 -3.82
N TYR A 283 -10.87 4.75 -3.56
CA TYR A 283 -10.39 3.48 -4.11
C TYR A 283 -11.49 2.54 -4.59
N THR A 284 -12.71 3.04 -4.82
CA THR A 284 -13.87 2.20 -5.15
C THR A 284 -14.21 1.16 -4.08
N HIS A 285 -13.85 1.42 -2.81
CA HIS A 285 -14.19 0.55 -1.71
C HIS A 285 -15.66 0.75 -1.32
N GLU A 286 -16.36 -0.34 -1.06
CA GLU A 286 -17.74 -0.35 -0.61
C GLU A 286 -17.87 -0.62 0.89
N GLY A 287 -16.77 -1.01 1.54
CA GLY A 287 -16.68 -1.30 2.96
C GLY A 287 -15.44 -2.09 3.32
N TYR A 288 -15.40 -2.54 4.57
CA TYR A 288 -14.27 -3.27 5.12
C TYR A 288 -14.73 -4.46 5.95
N VAL A 289 -13.99 -5.56 5.87
CA VAL A 289 -14.15 -6.76 6.68
C VAL A 289 -12.87 -7.03 7.47
N VAL A 290 -13.01 -7.62 8.67
CA VAL A 290 -11.85 -8.04 9.45
C VAL A 290 -11.07 -9.09 8.67
N SER A 291 -9.77 -8.94 8.63
CA SER A 291 -8.87 -9.83 7.88
C SER A 291 -7.65 -10.19 8.71
N ASP A 292 -7.00 -11.25 8.33
CA ASP A 292 -5.74 -11.71 8.90
C ASP A 292 -4.69 -12.02 7.82
N ASP A 293 -3.46 -12.24 8.26
CA ASP A 293 -2.29 -12.39 7.39
C ASP A 293 -2.38 -13.60 6.45
N SER A 294 -3.08 -14.66 6.84
CA SER A 294 -3.21 -15.89 6.05
C SER A 294 -4.00 -15.68 4.74
N ASN A 295 -4.86 -14.66 4.68
CA ASN A 295 -5.59 -14.31 3.47
C ASN A 295 -4.67 -13.84 2.33
N PHE A 296 -3.40 -13.55 2.64
CA PHE A 296 -2.41 -13.03 1.69
C PHE A 296 -1.30 -14.03 1.33
N ASP A 297 -1.47 -15.33 1.64
CA ASP A 297 -0.48 -16.34 1.29
C ASP A 297 -0.30 -16.48 -0.23
N VAL A 298 -1.37 -16.40 -1.00
CA VAL A 298 -1.32 -16.36 -2.47
C VAL A 298 -0.48 -15.18 -2.98
N VAL A 299 -0.50 -14.05 -2.27
CA VAL A 299 0.30 -12.87 -2.64
C VAL A 299 1.80 -13.15 -2.50
N ARG A 300 2.20 -13.90 -1.47
CA ARG A 300 3.58 -14.35 -1.27
C ARG A 300 4.05 -15.25 -2.41
N GLU A 301 3.18 -16.18 -2.84
CA GLU A 301 3.47 -17.06 -3.96
C GLU A 301 3.71 -16.27 -5.26
N TYR A 302 2.85 -15.30 -5.57
CA TYR A 302 2.99 -14.45 -6.75
C TYR A 302 4.22 -13.52 -6.65
N ALA A 303 4.48 -12.93 -5.49
CA ALA A 303 5.65 -12.09 -5.26
C ALA A 303 6.95 -12.90 -5.44
N GLU A 304 7.00 -14.13 -4.93
CA GLU A 304 8.16 -15.02 -5.12
C GLU A 304 8.35 -15.41 -6.59
N LYS A 305 7.26 -15.75 -7.30
CA LYS A 305 7.28 -16.11 -8.72
C LYS A 305 7.89 -15.03 -9.61
N VAL A 306 7.61 -13.74 -9.31
CA VAL A 306 8.10 -12.62 -10.14
C VAL A 306 9.42 -12.03 -9.63
N LYS A 307 9.99 -12.53 -8.53
CA LYS A 307 11.36 -12.20 -8.15
C LYS A 307 12.30 -12.72 -9.22
N THR A 308 12.93 -11.82 -9.95
CA THR A 308 14.04 -12.15 -10.84
C THR A 308 15.31 -12.32 -10.03
N GLU A 309 16.06 -13.38 -10.29
CA GLU A 309 17.41 -13.61 -9.71
C GLU A 309 18.39 -12.48 -10.07
#